data_96fab15cbc48918c9eddeb57883e202e
#
_entry.id   96fab15cbc48918c9eddeb57883e202e
#
_cell.length_a   1.000
_cell.length_b   1.000
_cell.length_c   1.000
_cell.angle_alpha   90.00
_cell.angle_beta   90.00
_cell.angle_gamma   90.00
#
_symmetry.space_group_name_H-M   'P 1'
#
loop_
_entity.id
_entity.type
_entity.pdbx_description
1 polymer ?
#
loop_
_entity_poly.entity_id
_entity_poly.type
_entity_poly.pdbx_seq_one_letter_code
_entity_poly.pdbx_strand_id
1 'polypeptide(L)'
;GKIVQTGTQCRSMGGTVQAINHVHQGKIGDVSVARGLCYKRRGSIGARGKYDVPASVNYDLWLGPAPEKTLSRPRFHYDWHWQWDYGNGDLGNQGIHQMDIARWGLGVDHIGHSVFSYGGRLGYVDAGDTANTQVSIHDYGAKRLVFEVRGLPTDRLKGAGVGVIFEGSDGYVVLSSYNGGAAFDPDGKMVKKFSGGGDHFANFISAVRSRKHTDLNADILDDHLSSALCHLGNVSYRLGSAISVADMQKRLDGD
;
A
#
# COMPACT_ATOMS: atom_id res chain seq x y z
N GLY A 1 2.89 23.65 16.65
CA GLY A 1 3.71 24.06 15.85
C GLY A 1 5.06 23.42 15.51
N LYS A 2 5.14 22.10 15.27
CA LYS A 2 6.34 21.44 14.72
C LYS A 2 6.08 21.02 13.28
N ILE A 3 7.13 21.03 12.45
CA ILE A 3 7.09 20.50 11.11
C ILE A 3 7.30 18.98 11.18
N VAL A 4 6.40 18.23 10.59
CA VAL A 4 6.43 16.76 10.53
C VAL A 4 6.21 16.33 9.09
N GLN A 5 7.13 15.56 8.54
CA GLN A 5 7.04 14.98 7.21
C GLN A 5 7.04 13.46 7.32
N THR A 6 6.24 12.82 6.49
CA THR A 6 6.15 11.36 6.43
C THR A 6 7.07 10.77 5.37
N GLY A 7 7.27 9.45 5.42
CA GLY A 7 8.17 8.72 4.52
C GLY A 7 7.59 8.40 3.13
N THR A 8 6.49 9.03 2.72
CA THR A 8 5.87 8.84 1.39
C THR A 8 6.63 9.64 0.32
N GLN A 9 7.91 9.33 0.15
CA GLN A 9 8.86 10.11 -0.64
C GLN A 9 8.52 10.24 -2.14
N CYS A 10 7.61 9.40 -2.65
CA CYS A 10 7.16 9.48 -4.05
C CYS A 10 6.52 10.83 -4.38
N ARG A 11 5.96 11.51 -3.39
CA ARG A 11 5.42 12.88 -3.52
C ARG A 11 6.47 13.93 -3.83
N SER A 12 7.75 13.63 -3.59
CA SER A 12 8.89 14.50 -3.94
C SER A 12 9.56 14.10 -5.27
N MET A 13 9.17 12.97 -5.89
CA MET A 13 9.82 12.48 -7.11
C MET A 13 9.21 13.14 -8.35
N GLY A 14 10.03 13.85 -9.12
CA GLY A 14 9.61 14.64 -10.28
C GLY A 14 8.82 13.85 -11.32
N GLY A 15 9.22 12.60 -11.59
CA GLY A 15 8.48 11.74 -12.53
C GLY A 15 7.09 11.35 -12.02
N THR A 16 6.94 11.07 -10.73
CA THR A 16 5.63 10.80 -10.11
C THR A 16 4.76 12.06 -10.11
N VAL A 17 5.31 13.21 -9.72
CA VAL A 17 4.59 14.51 -9.77
C VAL A 17 4.09 14.83 -11.17
N GLN A 18 4.93 14.65 -12.20
CA GLN A 18 4.52 14.86 -13.61
C GLN A 18 3.38 13.93 -14.02
N ALA A 19 3.44 12.65 -13.62
CA ALA A 19 2.39 11.67 -13.94
C ALA A 19 1.06 12.03 -13.26
N ILE A 20 1.09 12.37 -11.98
CA ILE A 20 -0.12 12.79 -11.24
C ILE A 20 -0.72 14.07 -11.84
N ASN A 21 0.12 15.07 -12.16
CA ASN A 21 -0.35 16.28 -12.85
C ASN A 21 -0.97 15.95 -14.22
N HIS A 22 -0.44 14.98 -14.96
CA HIS A 22 -1.01 14.53 -16.22
C HIS A 22 -2.41 13.92 -16.04
N VAL A 23 -2.58 13.11 -14.98
CA VAL A 23 -3.89 12.55 -14.59
C VAL A 23 -4.87 13.67 -14.21
N HIS A 24 -4.47 14.57 -13.31
CA HIS A 24 -5.32 15.67 -12.83
C HIS A 24 -5.70 16.68 -13.92
N GLN A 25 -4.89 16.81 -14.98
CA GLN A 25 -5.21 17.62 -16.17
C GLN A 25 -6.20 16.92 -17.12
N GLY A 26 -6.74 15.75 -16.77
CA GLY A 26 -7.69 15.01 -17.61
C GLY A 26 -7.09 14.42 -18.89
N LYS A 27 -5.75 14.22 -18.95
CA LYS A 27 -5.06 13.75 -20.17
C LYS A 27 -5.30 12.27 -20.52
N ILE A 28 -5.98 11.54 -19.63
CA ILE A 28 -6.44 10.16 -19.84
C ILE A 28 -7.96 10.05 -19.67
N GLY A 29 -8.67 11.19 -19.75
CA GLY A 29 -10.10 11.27 -19.51
C GLY A 29 -10.49 11.11 -18.03
N ASP A 30 -11.71 10.67 -17.78
CA ASP A 30 -12.25 10.47 -16.44
C ASP A 30 -11.66 9.20 -15.79
N VAL A 31 -10.96 9.37 -14.68
CA VAL A 31 -10.35 8.26 -13.96
C VAL A 31 -11.38 7.60 -13.04
N SER A 32 -11.72 6.36 -13.32
CA SER A 32 -12.66 5.55 -12.51
C SER A 32 -11.95 4.62 -11.53
N VAL A 33 -10.74 4.14 -11.86
CA VAL A 33 -9.98 3.19 -11.04
C VAL A 33 -8.53 3.64 -10.88
N ALA A 34 -8.05 3.66 -9.64
CA ALA A 34 -6.63 3.63 -9.33
C ALA A 34 -6.28 2.28 -8.70
N ARG A 35 -5.29 1.62 -9.26
CA ARG A 35 -4.85 0.30 -8.81
C ARG A 35 -3.43 0.37 -8.27
N GLY A 36 -3.27 0.18 -6.95
CA GLY A 36 -1.97 0.02 -6.31
C GLY A 36 -1.53 -1.44 -6.32
N LEU A 37 -0.28 -1.69 -6.65
CA LEU A 37 0.29 -3.03 -6.79
C LEU A 37 1.48 -3.21 -5.85
N CYS A 38 1.46 -4.29 -5.08
CA CYS A 38 2.60 -4.83 -4.35
C CYS A 38 2.80 -6.31 -4.75
N TYR A 39 3.26 -6.54 -5.99
CA TYR A 39 3.64 -7.86 -6.50
C TYR A 39 5.11 -8.10 -6.16
N LYS A 40 5.36 -8.29 -4.88
CA LYS A 40 6.70 -8.44 -4.33
C LYS A 40 6.83 -9.81 -3.69
N ARG A 41 7.57 -10.70 -4.36
CA ARG A 41 7.79 -12.05 -3.85
C ARG A 41 8.32 -12.04 -2.43
N ARG A 42 7.63 -12.77 -1.55
CA ARG A 42 8.02 -13.02 -0.16
C ARG A 42 8.16 -14.51 0.07
N GLY A 43 9.23 -14.91 0.72
CA GLY A 43 9.40 -16.28 1.19
C GLY A 43 8.81 -16.49 2.58
N SER A 44 8.82 -17.74 3.04
CA SER A 44 8.51 -18.07 4.42
C SER A 44 9.47 -17.35 5.38
N ILE A 45 8.95 -16.92 6.53
CA ILE A 45 9.73 -16.35 7.64
C ILE A 45 10.21 -17.40 8.64
N GLY A 46 10.09 -18.69 8.29
CA GLY A 46 10.49 -19.82 9.12
C GLY A 46 9.37 -20.36 10.01
N ALA A 47 9.63 -21.47 10.66
CA ALA A 47 8.64 -22.14 11.49
C ALA A 47 8.23 -21.28 12.70
N ARG A 48 6.97 -21.39 13.11
CA ARG A 48 6.52 -20.84 14.39
C ARG A 48 7.09 -21.68 15.54
N GLY A 49 7.65 -21.02 16.55
CA GLY A 49 8.30 -21.70 17.67
C GLY A 49 8.54 -20.75 18.85
N LYS A 50 9.46 -21.14 19.73
CA LYS A 50 9.99 -20.28 20.79
C LYS A 50 11.45 -19.97 20.44
N TYR A 51 11.79 -18.72 20.40
CA TYR A 51 13.12 -18.24 20.02
C TYR A 51 13.64 -17.24 21.05
N ASP A 52 14.95 -17.17 21.17
CA ASP A 52 15.59 -16.21 22.05
C ASP A 52 15.65 -14.82 21.39
N VAL A 53 15.38 -13.81 22.18
CA VAL A 53 15.61 -12.42 21.77
C VAL A 53 17.12 -12.16 21.76
N PRO A 54 17.67 -11.50 20.72
CA PRO A 54 19.08 -11.16 20.71
C PRO A 54 19.49 -10.39 21.97
N ALA A 55 20.60 -10.77 22.59
CA ALA A 55 21.05 -10.20 23.87
C ALA A 55 21.31 -8.68 23.82
N SER A 56 21.53 -8.14 22.61
CA SER A 56 21.69 -6.69 22.36
C SER A 56 20.38 -5.91 22.35
N VAL A 57 19.22 -6.58 22.43
CA VAL A 57 17.89 -5.95 22.32
C VAL A 57 17.23 -5.89 23.69
N ASN A 58 16.86 -4.69 24.14
CA ASN A 58 15.91 -4.56 25.23
C ASN A 58 14.50 -4.86 24.69
N TYR A 59 14.01 -6.06 25.00
CA TYR A 59 12.77 -6.57 24.42
C TYR A 59 11.53 -5.80 24.88
N ASP A 60 11.50 -5.39 26.14
CA ASP A 60 10.40 -4.61 26.70
C ASP A 60 10.27 -3.25 25.96
N LEU A 61 11.38 -2.53 25.79
CA LEU A 61 11.39 -1.29 25.02
C LEU A 61 11.04 -1.50 23.53
N TRP A 62 11.44 -2.65 22.95
CA TRP A 62 11.11 -2.99 21.57
C TRP A 62 9.63 -3.28 21.41
N LEU A 63 9.02 -3.99 22.36
CA LEU A 63 7.58 -4.28 22.35
C LEU A 63 6.75 -2.99 22.43
N GLY A 64 7.17 -2.03 23.24
CA GLY A 64 6.40 -0.81 23.48
C GLY A 64 4.97 -1.15 23.92
N PRO A 65 3.92 -0.68 23.20
CA PRO A 65 2.53 -0.97 23.53
C PRO A 65 2.03 -2.33 23.04
N ALA A 66 2.86 -3.13 22.33
CA ALA A 66 2.45 -4.45 21.86
C ALA A 66 2.30 -5.44 23.02
N PRO A 67 1.46 -6.48 22.88
CA PRO A 67 1.33 -7.49 23.92
C PRO A 67 2.65 -8.19 24.21
N GLU A 68 2.96 -8.42 25.49
CA GLU A 68 4.10 -9.22 25.89
C GLU A 68 3.89 -10.68 25.47
N LYS A 69 4.71 -11.16 24.55
CA LYS A 69 4.69 -12.51 24.00
C LYS A 69 6.11 -13.02 23.78
N THR A 70 6.28 -14.32 23.94
CA THR A 70 7.52 -14.99 23.54
C THR A 70 7.77 -14.78 22.04
N LEU A 71 9.02 -14.50 21.66
CA LEU A 71 9.42 -14.41 20.26
C LEU A 71 9.09 -15.72 19.53
N SER A 72 8.22 -15.64 18.52
CA SER A 72 7.66 -16.81 17.84
C SER A 72 8.23 -17.05 16.43
N ARG A 73 9.20 -16.25 15.99
CA ARG A 73 9.83 -16.32 14.68
C ARG A 73 11.35 -16.44 14.80
N PRO A 74 12.05 -17.15 13.88
CA PRO A 74 13.50 -17.38 14.01
C PRO A 74 14.34 -16.12 13.77
N ARG A 75 13.91 -15.20 12.91
CA ARG A 75 14.60 -13.95 12.65
C ARG A 75 13.91 -12.80 13.36
N PHE A 76 14.63 -12.14 14.26
CA PHE A 76 14.09 -11.04 15.04
C PHE A 76 13.78 -9.81 14.17
N HIS A 77 14.78 -9.36 13.38
CA HIS A 77 14.66 -8.19 12.52
C HIS A 77 13.82 -8.48 11.28
N TYR A 78 13.18 -7.45 10.76
CA TYR A 78 12.38 -7.39 9.55
C TYR A 78 11.13 -8.27 9.55
N ASP A 79 11.18 -9.53 9.99
CA ASP A 79 10.07 -10.48 9.88
C ASP A 79 8.88 -10.17 10.79
N TRP A 80 9.01 -9.20 11.69
CA TRP A 80 7.91 -8.66 12.49
C TRP A 80 6.78 -8.05 11.64
N HIS A 81 7.07 -7.61 10.42
CA HIS A 81 6.08 -7.05 9.49
C HIS A 81 4.91 -8.00 9.21
N TRP A 82 5.15 -9.31 9.31
CA TRP A 82 4.16 -10.35 9.02
C TRP A 82 3.54 -10.98 10.26
N GLN A 83 3.59 -10.29 11.39
CA GLN A 83 2.89 -10.65 12.63
C GLN A 83 1.99 -9.49 13.07
N TRP A 84 0.68 -9.76 13.29
CA TRP A 84 -0.31 -8.72 13.60
C TRP A 84 -0.02 -7.92 14.88
N ASP A 85 0.70 -8.51 15.83
CA ASP A 85 1.07 -7.81 17.07
C ASP A 85 2.04 -6.65 16.83
N TYR A 86 2.78 -6.67 15.72
CA TYR A 86 3.88 -5.73 15.46
C TYR A 86 3.79 -5.02 14.10
N GLY A 87 3.15 -5.67 13.13
CA GLY A 87 3.09 -5.21 11.75
C GLY A 87 1.72 -5.43 11.12
N ASN A 88 1.59 -5.03 9.88
CA ASN A 88 0.32 -5.03 9.14
C ASN A 88 0.45 -5.65 7.73
N GLY A 89 1.46 -6.50 7.55
CA GLY A 89 1.74 -7.16 6.28
C GLY A 89 2.20 -6.20 5.18
N ASP A 90 2.28 -6.70 3.95
CA ASP A 90 2.69 -5.88 2.82
C ASP A 90 1.65 -4.83 2.41
N LEU A 91 0.39 -4.96 2.82
CA LEU A 91 -0.61 -3.91 2.60
C LEU A 91 -0.20 -2.58 3.24
N GLY A 92 0.36 -2.62 4.45
CA GLY A 92 0.85 -1.43 5.14
C GLY A 92 2.37 -1.22 5.01
N ASN A 93 3.17 -2.29 4.87
CA ASN A 93 4.63 -2.15 4.79
C ASN A 93 5.08 -1.53 3.45
N GLN A 94 4.95 -2.25 2.34
CA GLN A 94 5.23 -1.70 1.00
C GLN A 94 4.06 -0.89 0.48
N GLY A 95 2.85 -1.32 0.82
CA GLY A 95 1.61 -0.82 0.24
C GLY A 95 1.32 0.64 0.53
N ILE A 96 1.79 1.19 1.65
CA ILE A 96 1.58 2.60 1.99
C ILE A 96 2.03 3.55 0.87
N HIS A 97 3.14 3.27 0.20
CA HIS A 97 3.65 4.10 -0.89
C HIS A 97 2.72 4.12 -2.10
N GLN A 98 2.23 2.94 -2.52
CA GLN A 98 1.34 2.82 -3.66
C GLN A 98 -0.09 3.24 -3.31
N MET A 99 -0.53 3.02 -2.08
CA MET A 99 -1.81 3.51 -1.56
C MET A 99 -1.86 5.04 -1.60
N ASP A 100 -0.78 5.68 -1.16
CA ASP A 100 -0.65 7.14 -1.18
C ASP A 100 -0.68 7.71 -2.59
N ILE A 101 0.09 7.13 -3.53
CA ILE A 101 0.09 7.56 -4.93
C ILE A 101 -1.29 7.36 -5.56
N ALA A 102 -1.94 6.20 -5.31
CA ALA A 102 -3.25 5.89 -5.86
C ALA A 102 -4.33 6.87 -5.35
N ARG A 103 -4.34 7.16 -4.04
CA ARG A 103 -5.23 8.15 -3.43
C ARG A 103 -4.98 9.55 -4.01
N TRP A 104 -3.71 9.94 -4.11
CA TRP A 104 -3.32 11.24 -4.67
C TRP A 104 -3.77 11.40 -6.12
N GLY A 105 -3.52 10.41 -6.98
CA GLY A 105 -3.93 10.49 -8.39
C GLY A 105 -5.43 10.43 -8.60
N LEU A 106 -6.20 9.75 -7.72
CA LEU A 106 -7.67 9.83 -7.73
C LEU A 106 -8.20 11.21 -7.33
N GLY A 107 -7.37 12.05 -6.69
CA GLY A 107 -7.77 13.36 -6.21
C GLY A 107 -8.80 13.29 -5.08
N VAL A 108 -8.64 12.32 -4.16
CA VAL A 108 -9.54 12.14 -3.01
C VAL A 108 -8.84 12.46 -1.69
N ASP A 109 -9.53 13.16 -0.82
CA ASP A 109 -9.03 13.72 0.45
C ASP A 109 -9.67 13.09 1.70
N HIS A 110 -10.36 11.96 1.52
CA HIS A 110 -11.01 11.20 2.59
C HIS A 110 -10.74 9.69 2.45
N ILE A 111 -11.23 8.90 3.41
CA ILE A 111 -10.99 7.44 3.48
C ILE A 111 -11.97 6.59 2.67
N GLY A 112 -12.89 7.23 1.91
CA GLY A 112 -13.93 6.53 1.15
C GLY A 112 -15.19 6.24 1.98
N HIS A 113 -16.18 5.61 1.33
CA HIS A 113 -17.48 5.27 1.93
C HIS A 113 -17.49 3.87 2.52
N SER A 114 -16.78 2.94 1.90
CA SER A 114 -16.69 1.55 2.34
C SER A 114 -15.40 0.90 1.85
N VAL A 115 -15.05 -0.22 2.50
CA VAL A 115 -13.92 -1.05 2.12
C VAL A 115 -14.31 -2.53 2.17
N PHE A 116 -13.88 -3.26 1.16
CA PHE A 116 -13.94 -4.72 1.10
C PHE A 116 -12.55 -5.27 0.88
N SER A 117 -12.16 -6.28 1.67
CA SER A 117 -10.85 -6.92 1.52
C SER A 117 -10.94 -8.41 1.78
N TYR A 118 -10.27 -9.18 0.94
CA TYR A 118 -10.12 -10.62 1.12
C TYR A 118 -8.71 -11.07 0.73
N GLY A 119 -8.33 -12.26 1.20
CA GLY A 119 -7.02 -12.80 0.92
C GLY A 119 -6.66 -13.96 1.83
N GLY A 120 -5.37 -14.17 2.02
CA GLY A 120 -4.85 -15.20 2.90
C GLY A 120 -3.32 -15.22 2.94
N ARG A 121 -2.81 -16.06 3.85
CA ARG A 121 -1.41 -16.44 3.86
C ARG A 121 -1.30 -17.79 3.16
N LEU A 122 -0.89 -17.75 1.90
CA LEU A 122 -0.96 -18.86 0.95
C LEU A 122 0.43 -19.37 0.56
N GLY A 123 0.49 -20.60 0.06
CA GLY A 123 1.68 -21.21 -0.54
C GLY A 123 2.67 -21.84 0.44
N TYR A 124 2.63 -21.48 1.73
CA TYR A 124 3.47 -22.05 2.79
C TYR A 124 2.87 -21.79 4.18
N VAL A 125 3.27 -22.61 5.16
CA VAL A 125 2.95 -22.43 6.58
C VAL A 125 4.21 -21.97 7.30
N ASP A 126 4.12 -20.86 8.05
CA ASP A 126 5.27 -20.30 8.77
C ASP A 126 4.82 -19.53 10.03
N ALA A 127 5.74 -18.77 10.64
CA ALA A 127 5.46 -17.97 11.83
C ALA A 127 4.61 -16.72 11.56
N GLY A 128 4.40 -16.35 10.30
CA GLY A 128 3.58 -15.20 9.93
C GLY A 128 2.09 -15.47 10.09
N ASP A 129 1.32 -14.40 10.24
CA ASP A 129 -0.15 -14.45 10.35
C ASP A 129 -0.84 -13.35 9.52
N THR A 130 -0.10 -12.38 8.98
CA THR A 130 -0.64 -11.42 8.03
C THR A 130 -0.79 -12.06 6.63
N ALA A 131 -1.74 -11.57 5.84
CA ALA A 131 -1.91 -12.02 4.47
C ALA A 131 -0.66 -11.74 3.62
N ASN A 132 -0.29 -12.69 2.75
CA ASN A 132 0.71 -12.49 1.70
C ASN A 132 0.08 -12.39 0.31
N THR A 133 -1.21 -12.65 0.22
CA THR A 133 -2.03 -12.47 -0.98
C THR A 133 -3.33 -11.82 -0.51
N GLN A 134 -3.59 -10.59 -0.97
CA GLN A 134 -4.73 -9.80 -0.48
C GLN A 134 -5.17 -8.81 -1.54
N VAL A 135 -6.46 -8.63 -1.68
CA VAL A 135 -7.07 -7.55 -2.48
C VAL A 135 -7.89 -6.69 -1.54
N SER A 136 -7.74 -5.38 -1.63
CA SER A 136 -8.53 -4.39 -0.90
C SER A 136 -9.15 -3.42 -1.90
N ILE A 137 -10.46 -3.20 -1.80
CA ILE A 137 -11.24 -2.31 -2.66
C ILE A 137 -11.86 -1.23 -1.79
N HIS A 138 -11.49 0.02 -2.04
CA HIS A 138 -12.02 1.19 -1.37
C HIS A 138 -12.98 1.91 -2.30
N ASP A 139 -14.19 2.12 -1.83
CA ASP A 139 -15.29 2.75 -2.57
C ASP A 139 -15.33 4.27 -2.31
N TYR A 140 -15.29 5.03 -3.38
CA TYR A 140 -15.43 6.49 -3.39
C TYR A 140 -16.64 6.97 -4.25
N GLY A 141 -17.67 6.13 -4.38
CA GLY A 141 -18.83 6.42 -5.23
C GLY A 141 -18.55 6.13 -6.70
N ALA A 142 -18.28 7.14 -7.52
CA ALA A 142 -17.94 6.96 -8.93
C ALA A 142 -16.51 6.40 -9.16
N LYS A 143 -15.66 6.42 -8.14
CA LYS A 143 -14.26 6.00 -8.22
C LYS A 143 -13.97 4.80 -7.31
N ARG A 144 -12.95 4.02 -7.65
CA ARG A 144 -12.47 2.90 -6.86
C ARG A 144 -10.94 2.97 -6.72
N LEU A 145 -10.47 2.74 -5.50
CA LEU A 145 -9.07 2.40 -5.28
C LEU A 145 -9.00 0.91 -5.00
N VAL A 146 -8.29 0.18 -5.87
CA VAL A 146 -8.05 -1.26 -5.72
C VAL A 146 -6.59 -1.44 -5.33
N PHE A 147 -6.33 -2.19 -4.26
CA PHE A 147 -4.96 -2.50 -3.86
C PHE A 147 -4.73 -4.01 -3.85
N GLU A 148 -3.63 -4.45 -4.45
CA GLU A 148 -3.31 -5.87 -4.57
C GLU A 148 -1.94 -6.18 -3.99
N VAL A 149 -1.92 -7.05 -2.98
CA VAL A 149 -0.72 -7.70 -2.46
C VAL A 149 -0.59 -9.09 -3.09
N ARG A 150 0.54 -9.37 -3.73
CA ARG A 150 0.88 -10.66 -4.33
C ARG A 150 2.28 -11.08 -3.88
N GLY A 151 2.35 -11.75 -2.73
CA GLY A 151 3.61 -12.23 -2.16
C GLY A 151 4.14 -13.53 -2.76
N LEU A 152 3.32 -14.25 -3.51
CA LEU A 152 3.73 -15.41 -4.30
C LEU A 152 4.19 -14.98 -5.71
N PRO A 153 4.89 -15.86 -6.46
CA PRO A 153 5.27 -15.56 -7.83
C PRO A 153 4.06 -15.11 -8.66
N THR A 154 4.14 -13.93 -9.23
CA THR A 154 3.05 -13.29 -9.98
C THR A 154 3.65 -12.44 -11.08
N ASP A 155 3.09 -12.51 -12.28
CA ASP A 155 3.48 -11.68 -13.41
C ASP A 155 3.10 -10.22 -13.20
N ARG A 156 3.84 -9.33 -13.84
CA ARG A 156 3.58 -7.90 -13.81
C ARG A 156 2.27 -7.55 -14.52
N LEU A 157 1.51 -6.61 -13.97
CA LEU A 157 0.33 -6.07 -14.63
C LEU A 157 0.72 -4.79 -15.40
N LYS A 158 0.51 -4.80 -16.72
CA LYS A 158 0.90 -3.67 -17.61
C LYS A 158 2.37 -3.22 -17.38
N GLY A 159 3.27 -4.16 -17.09
CA GLY A 159 4.68 -3.89 -16.82
C GLY A 159 5.01 -3.44 -15.39
N ALA A 160 4.03 -3.22 -14.53
CA ALA A 160 4.23 -2.85 -13.12
C ALA A 160 4.12 -4.06 -12.19
N GLY A 161 5.07 -4.20 -11.26
CA GLY A 161 5.00 -5.18 -10.16
C GLY A 161 4.79 -4.47 -8.82
N VAL A 162 5.59 -3.44 -8.53
CA VAL A 162 5.36 -2.51 -7.44
C VAL A 162 5.12 -1.15 -8.07
N GLY A 163 3.88 -0.66 -8.03
CA GLY A 163 3.52 0.55 -8.77
C GLY A 163 2.05 0.91 -8.68
N VAL A 164 1.63 1.85 -9.50
CA VAL A 164 0.23 2.29 -9.56
C VAL A 164 -0.21 2.42 -11.01
N ILE A 165 -1.44 2.00 -11.29
CA ILE A 165 -2.10 2.15 -12.58
C ILE A 165 -3.34 3.01 -12.39
N PHE A 166 -3.48 4.08 -13.17
CA PHE A 166 -4.69 4.89 -13.28
C PHE A 166 -5.40 4.54 -14.57
N GLU A 167 -6.65 4.11 -14.48
CA GLU A 167 -7.49 3.73 -15.60
C GLU A 167 -8.51 4.85 -15.88
N GLY A 168 -8.38 5.49 -17.02
CA GLY A 168 -9.25 6.58 -17.48
C GLY A 168 -10.04 6.20 -18.71
N SER A 169 -11.01 7.05 -19.12
CA SER A 169 -11.86 6.83 -20.30
C SER A 169 -11.07 6.89 -21.62
N ASP A 170 -9.98 7.68 -21.68
CA ASP A 170 -9.24 8.00 -22.90
C ASP A 170 -7.82 7.43 -22.89
N GLY A 171 -7.51 6.57 -21.92
CA GLY A 171 -6.20 5.94 -21.80
C GLY A 171 -5.86 5.58 -20.35
N TYR A 172 -4.59 5.31 -20.10
CA TYR A 172 -4.15 4.94 -18.76
C TYR A 172 -2.72 5.41 -18.46
N VAL A 173 -2.40 5.55 -17.17
CA VAL A 173 -1.04 5.85 -16.70
C VAL A 173 -0.54 4.67 -15.87
N VAL A 174 0.70 4.25 -16.11
CA VAL A 174 1.40 3.24 -15.31
C VAL A 174 2.62 3.90 -14.66
N LEU A 175 2.63 3.97 -13.34
CA LEU A 175 3.81 4.26 -12.53
C LEU A 175 4.44 2.94 -12.11
N SER A 176 5.52 2.55 -12.76
CA SER A 176 6.22 1.26 -12.52
C SER A 176 7.45 1.40 -11.61
N SER A 177 7.71 2.61 -11.12
CA SER A 177 8.77 2.93 -10.16
C SER A 177 8.39 4.14 -9.32
N TYR A 178 9.18 4.45 -8.27
CA TYR A 178 8.95 5.59 -7.37
C TYR A 178 9.14 6.96 -8.05
N ASN A 179 9.86 7.00 -9.17
CA ASN A 179 10.25 8.25 -9.84
C ASN A 179 9.86 8.33 -11.31
N GLY A 180 8.95 7.45 -11.75
CA GLY A 180 8.50 7.53 -13.14
C GLY A 180 7.63 6.39 -13.63
N GLY A 181 7.20 6.57 -14.87
CA GLY A 181 6.30 5.68 -15.59
C GLY A 181 5.95 6.22 -16.97
N ALA A 182 4.79 5.85 -17.48
CA ALA A 182 4.32 6.31 -18.78
C ALA A 182 2.80 6.40 -18.86
N ALA A 183 2.30 7.25 -19.75
CA ALA A 183 0.92 7.31 -20.19
C ALA A 183 0.76 6.59 -21.53
N PHE A 184 -0.39 5.95 -21.70
CA PHE A 184 -0.76 5.16 -22.86
C PHE A 184 -2.15 5.55 -23.32
N ASP A 185 -2.39 5.48 -24.62
CA ASP A 185 -3.74 5.56 -25.19
C ASP A 185 -4.53 4.27 -24.94
N PRO A 186 -5.82 4.18 -25.31
CA PRO A 186 -6.65 2.99 -25.12
C PRO A 186 -6.10 1.75 -25.83
N ASP A 187 -5.40 1.92 -26.95
CA ASP A 187 -4.80 0.83 -27.74
C ASP A 187 -3.46 0.33 -27.16
N GLY A 188 -2.97 0.99 -26.07
CA GLY A 188 -1.74 0.59 -25.40
C GLY A 188 -0.47 1.20 -26.00
N LYS A 189 -0.57 2.16 -26.90
CA LYS A 189 0.56 2.90 -27.44
C LYS A 189 1.01 3.95 -26.43
N MET A 190 2.31 3.98 -26.13
CA MET A 190 2.87 4.99 -25.23
C MET A 190 2.76 6.39 -25.85
N VAL A 191 2.10 7.31 -25.13
CA VAL A 191 1.93 8.71 -25.54
C VAL A 191 2.86 9.65 -24.79
N LYS A 192 3.29 9.29 -23.57
CA LYS A 192 4.19 10.14 -22.78
C LYS A 192 4.97 9.32 -21.77
N LYS A 193 6.25 9.61 -21.60
CA LYS A 193 7.10 9.07 -20.54
C LYS A 193 7.28 10.10 -19.42
N PHE A 194 7.30 9.64 -18.17
CA PHE A 194 7.57 10.44 -16.99
C PHE A 194 8.83 9.94 -16.32
N SER A 195 9.71 10.86 -15.94
CA SER A 195 10.93 10.54 -15.21
C SER A 195 11.46 11.77 -14.49
N GLY A 196 12.15 11.56 -13.41
CA GLY A 196 12.78 12.63 -12.65
C GLY A 196 12.88 12.28 -11.17
N GLY A 197 14.03 12.54 -10.59
CA GLY A 197 14.26 12.41 -9.16
C GLY A 197 13.70 13.60 -8.38
N GLY A 198 13.99 13.59 -7.09
CA GLY A 198 13.72 14.68 -6.15
C GLY A 198 14.40 14.39 -4.83
N ASP A 199 14.50 15.40 -4.01
CA ASP A 199 15.10 15.31 -2.68
C ASP A 199 14.05 15.54 -1.59
N HIS A 200 13.54 14.44 -1.06
CA HIS A 200 12.53 14.46 -0.02
C HIS A 200 13.06 15.01 1.31
N PHE A 201 14.32 14.77 1.61
CA PHE A 201 14.96 15.28 2.82
C PHE A 201 15.23 16.78 2.73
N ALA A 202 15.69 17.27 1.57
CA ALA A 202 15.84 18.71 1.34
C ALA A 202 14.51 19.45 1.44
N ASN A 203 13.40 18.86 0.96
CA ASN A 203 12.06 19.41 1.15
C ASN A 203 11.70 19.57 2.64
N PHE A 204 11.96 18.54 3.45
CA PHE A 204 11.78 18.61 4.90
C PHE A 204 12.58 19.74 5.54
N ILE A 205 13.89 19.82 5.24
CA ILE A 205 14.78 20.85 5.78
C ILE A 205 14.29 22.25 5.37
N SER A 206 13.83 22.41 4.12
CA SER A 206 13.26 23.68 3.64
C SER A 206 12.02 24.08 4.43
N ALA A 207 11.08 23.15 4.64
CA ALA A 207 9.88 23.40 5.43
C ALA A 207 10.19 23.67 6.92
N VAL A 208 11.21 23.02 7.50
CA VAL A 208 11.69 23.33 8.86
C VAL A 208 12.22 24.78 8.94
N ARG A 209 12.92 25.25 7.91
CA ARG A 209 13.47 26.62 7.86
C ARG A 209 12.37 27.66 7.65
N SER A 210 11.43 27.42 6.75
CA SER A 210 10.30 28.33 6.49
C SER A 210 9.25 28.34 7.60
N ARG A 211 9.21 27.28 8.43
CA ARG A 211 8.19 27.05 9.48
C ARG A 211 6.77 26.88 8.92
N LYS A 212 6.63 26.54 7.64
CA LYS A 212 5.36 26.31 6.97
C LYS A 212 5.18 24.83 6.65
N HIS A 213 4.17 24.19 7.25
CA HIS A 213 3.84 22.79 6.92
C HIS A 213 3.33 22.65 5.49
N THR A 214 2.77 23.71 4.91
CA THR A 214 2.32 23.76 3.50
C THR A 214 3.44 23.65 2.47
N ASP A 215 4.70 23.81 2.89
CA ASP A 215 5.88 23.62 2.04
C ASP A 215 6.30 22.14 1.97
N LEU A 216 5.68 21.27 2.79
CA LEU A 216 5.93 19.83 2.75
C LEU A 216 5.25 19.18 1.55
N ASN A 217 5.97 18.32 0.84
CA ASN A 217 5.39 17.48 -0.21
C ASN A 217 4.57 16.31 0.35
N ALA A 218 4.87 15.89 1.58
CA ALA A 218 4.21 14.79 2.29
C ALA A 218 3.85 15.24 3.72
N ASP A 219 2.77 16.01 3.85
CA ASP A 219 2.24 16.44 5.14
C ASP A 219 1.68 15.25 5.92
N ILE A 220 1.66 15.36 7.24
CA ILE A 220 1.20 14.29 8.14
C ILE A 220 -0.26 13.91 7.89
N LEU A 221 -1.13 14.83 7.47
CA LEU A 221 -2.52 14.55 7.17
C LEU A 221 -2.66 13.64 5.96
N ASP A 222 -1.88 13.89 4.90
CA ASP A 222 -1.87 13.04 3.70
C ASP A 222 -1.49 11.60 4.01
N ASP A 223 -0.44 11.42 4.82
CA ASP A 223 0.00 10.07 5.19
C ASP A 223 -0.97 9.41 6.16
N HIS A 224 -1.55 10.16 7.10
CA HIS A 224 -2.61 9.65 7.98
C HIS A 224 -3.76 9.05 7.16
N LEU A 225 -4.26 9.75 6.15
CA LEU A 225 -5.33 9.25 5.29
C LEU A 225 -4.90 8.02 4.48
N SER A 226 -3.69 8.03 3.94
CA SER A 226 -3.16 6.90 3.16
C SER A 226 -2.88 5.68 4.03
N SER A 227 -2.34 5.87 5.25
CA SER A 227 -2.17 4.82 6.26
C SER A 227 -3.52 4.24 6.70
N ALA A 228 -4.52 5.10 6.93
CA ALA A 228 -5.87 4.68 7.33
C ALA A 228 -6.47 3.72 6.30
N LEU A 229 -6.27 3.93 5.00
CA LEU A 229 -6.71 3.00 3.96
C LEU A 229 -6.06 1.62 4.10
N CYS A 230 -4.75 1.55 4.37
CA CYS A 230 -4.08 0.28 4.63
C CYS A 230 -4.67 -0.44 5.84
N HIS A 231 -4.92 0.28 6.93
CA HIS A 231 -5.51 -0.29 8.15
C HIS A 231 -6.95 -0.73 7.92
N LEU A 232 -7.78 0.07 7.24
CA LEU A 232 -9.15 -0.29 6.92
C LEU A 232 -9.24 -1.54 6.04
N GLY A 233 -8.34 -1.69 5.05
CA GLY A 233 -8.20 -2.92 4.28
C GLY A 233 -7.89 -4.13 5.15
N ASN A 234 -7.00 -3.99 6.12
CA ASN A 234 -6.68 -5.06 7.07
C ASN A 234 -7.82 -5.33 8.07
N VAL A 235 -8.53 -4.30 8.53
CA VAL A 235 -9.72 -4.46 9.39
C VAL A 235 -10.80 -5.24 8.63
N SER A 236 -11.12 -4.84 7.41
CA SER A 236 -12.09 -5.56 6.56
C SER A 236 -11.69 -7.02 6.34
N TYR A 237 -10.41 -7.29 6.05
CA TYR A 237 -9.89 -8.65 5.91
C TYR A 237 -10.05 -9.47 7.19
N ARG A 238 -9.76 -8.90 8.37
CA ARG A 238 -9.82 -9.59 9.68
C ARG A 238 -11.22 -9.77 10.23
N LEU A 239 -12.17 -8.95 9.82
CA LEU A 239 -13.59 -9.11 10.16
C LEU A 239 -14.28 -10.20 9.33
N GLY A 240 -13.68 -10.58 8.20
CA GLY A 240 -14.17 -11.68 7.38
C GLY A 240 -13.98 -13.04 8.05
N SER A 241 -14.81 -14.00 7.69
CA SER A 241 -14.69 -15.40 8.10
C SER A 241 -14.69 -16.30 6.87
N ALA A 242 -13.88 -17.37 6.93
CA ALA A 242 -13.96 -18.41 5.92
C ALA A 242 -15.23 -19.24 6.13
N ILE A 243 -15.95 -19.48 5.04
CA ILE A 243 -17.09 -20.41 5.03
C ILE A 243 -16.84 -21.48 3.95
N SER A 244 -17.42 -22.67 4.14
CA SER A 244 -17.35 -23.70 3.14
C SER A 244 -18.20 -23.34 1.90
N VAL A 245 -17.87 -23.92 0.75
CA VAL A 245 -18.69 -23.75 -0.47
C VAL A 245 -20.11 -24.21 -0.23
N ALA A 246 -20.31 -25.30 0.51
CA ALA A 246 -21.65 -25.82 0.86
C ALA A 246 -22.45 -24.84 1.73
N ASP A 247 -21.82 -24.19 2.73
CA ASP A 247 -22.50 -23.20 3.56
C ASP A 247 -22.78 -21.92 2.78
N MET A 248 -21.89 -21.55 1.85
CA MET A 248 -22.15 -20.43 0.95
C MET A 248 -23.38 -20.71 0.06
N GLN A 249 -23.44 -21.90 -0.53
CA GLN A 249 -24.57 -22.30 -1.37
C GLN A 249 -25.90 -22.25 -0.61
N LYS A 250 -25.97 -22.80 0.62
CA LYS A 250 -27.15 -22.70 1.48
C LYS A 250 -27.60 -21.25 1.70
N ARG A 251 -26.66 -20.34 1.99
CA ARG A 251 -26.99 -18.93 2.18
C ARG A 251 -27.52 -18.25 0.92
N LEU A 252 -27.06 -18.67 -0.25
CA LEU A 252 -27.54 -18.15 -1.53
C LEU A 252 -28.92 -18.73 -1.90
N ASP A 253 -29.19 -19.97 -1.51
CA ASP A 253 -30.46 -20.65 -1.78
C ASP A 253 -31.57 -20.22 -0.79
N GLY A 254 -31.24 -19.44 0.25
CA GLY A 254 -32.21 -18.84 1.17
C GLY A 254 -32.61 -19.75 2.33
N ASP A 255 -31.77 -20.73 2.68
CA ASP A 255 -31.97 -21.60 3.86
C ASP A 255 -31.30 -21.03 5.13
#